data_8b2838779eee1e558195643ff91e0209
#
_entry.id   8b2838779eee1e558195643ff91e0209
#
_cell.length_a   1.000
_cell.length_b   1.000
_cell.length_c   1.000
_cell.angle_alpha   90.00
_cell.angle_beta   90.00
_cell.angle_gamma   90.00
#
_symmetry.space_group_name_H-M   'P 1'
#
loop_
_entity.id
_entity.type
_entity.pdbx_description
1 polymer ?
#
loop_
_entity_poly.entity_id
_entity_poly.type
_entity_poly.pdbx_seq_one_letter_code
_entity_poly.pdbx_strand_id
1 'polypeptide(L)'
;AIEEQGVTFVTSDIDNRTKSAMLNALISVFMNNEEQGKINSENIIENAKANAGEILGRTSGILSSVVNSFSSGAVVFMIVDIIYGITGSRHVVVILLLILSLFVYFVIRYMIKMSYIVISRRIFLESRTYKKVGVGKFMFLMRIKRWMHVAWVLFVKDVFTILWSLTIAGAFIKPFSYQLVPYIIAENPDLSATEAITLSRNMMNGYKWKSFCYNISFIGWSVLCFLTFGLVGVFFANPYRTAFFTEMYVEIRKLAKTENIKDIDKLNDIYLYEMASE
;
A
#
# COMPACT_ATOMS: atom_id res chain seq x y z
N ALA A 1 -5.15 -6.46 44.83
CA ALA A 1 -4.18 -7.48 44.40
C ALA A 1 -4.86 -8.81 44.09
N ILE A 2 -5.83 -9.28 44.93
CA ILE A 2 -6.55 -10.54 44.71
C ILE A 2 -7.54 -10.44 43.53
N GLU A 3 -8.14 -9.29 43.34
CA GLU A 3 -9.06 -9.03 42.23
C GLU A 3 -8.34 -8.98 40.85
N GLU A 4 -7.11 -8.48 40.80
CA GLU A 4 -6.33 -8.44 39.55
C GLU A 4 -5.88 -9.84 39.11
N GLN A 5 -5.57 -10.74 40.03
CA GLN A 5 -5.20 -12.12 39.70
C GLN A 5 -6.41 -12.93 39.18
N GLY A 6 -7.61 -12.66 39.68
CA GLY A 6 -8.84 -13.32 39.24
C GLY A 6 -9.20 -12.97 37.78
N VAL A 7 -9.04 -11.71 37.44
CA VAL A 7 -9.36 -11.22 36.07
C VAL A 7 -8.35 -11.72 35.02
N THR A 8 -7.07 -11.79 35.36
CA THR A 8 -6.04 -12.36 34.44
C THR A 8 -6.20 -13.84 34.22
N PHE A 9 -6.63 -14.60 35.25
CA PHE A 9 -6.82 -16.05 35.14
C PHE A 9 -8.02 -16.40 34.27
N VAL A 10 -9.13 -15.66 34.41
CA VAL A 10 -10.34 -15.86 33.61
C VAL A 10 -10.09 -15.49 32.12
N THR A 11 -9.36 -14.40 31.85
CA THR A 11 -9.06 -14.01 30.46
C THR A 11 -8.09 -14.98 29.78
N SER A 12 -7.11 -15.54 30.48
CA SER A 12 -6.18 -16.52 29.92
C SER A 12 -6.85 -17.87 29.63
N ASP A 13 -7.77 -18.30 30.48
CA ASP A 13 -8.50 -19.59 30.32
C ASP A 13 -9.52 -19.49 29.16
N ILE A 14 -10.21 -18.36 29.02
CA ILE A 14 -11.08 -18.05 27.87
C ILE A 14 -10.29 -18.01 26.57
N ASP A 15 -9.13 -17.35 26.57
CA ASP A 15 -8.28 -17.25 25.39
C ASP A 15 -7.75 -18.62 24.94
N ASN A 16 -7.36 -19.47 25.87
CA ASN A 16 -6.91 -20.82 25.58
C ASN A 16 -8.05 -21.74 25.09
N ARG A 17 -9.25 -21.64 25.65
CA ARG A 17 -10.42 -22.39 25.18
C ARG A 17 -10.84 -21.95 23.79
N THR A 18 -10.84 -20.67 23.54
CA THR A 18 -11.20 -20.10 22.22
C THR A 18 -10.16 -20.51 21.19
N LYS A 19 -8.86 -20.46 21.50
CA LYS A 19 -7.78 -20.93 20.60
C LYS A 19 -7.88 -22.41 20.29
N SER A 20 -8.15 -23.27 21.30
CA SER A 20 -8.30 -24.70 21.08
C SER A 20 -9.56 -25.05 20.27
N ALA A 21 -10.68 -24.38 20.53
CA ALA A 21 -11.91 -24.54 19.76
C ALA A 21 -11.71 -24.10 18.30
N MET A 22 -11.01 -23.00 18.08
CA MET A 22 -10.64 -22.50 16.76
C MET A 22 -9.72 -23.46 16.00
N LEU A 23 -8.72 -24.02 16.66
CA LEU A 23 -7.81 -24.99 16.07
C LEU A 23 -8.56 -26.28 15.69
N ASN A 24 -9.45 -26.77 16.58
CA ASN A 24 -10.30 -27.93 16.31
C ASN A 24 -11.30 -27.69 15.20
N ALA A 25 -11.88 -26.47 15.11
CA ALA A 25 -12.75 -26.10 14.01
C ALA A 25 -11.98 -26.05 12.67
N LEU A 26 -10.76 -25.51 12.65
CA LEU A 26 -9.89 -25.55 11.47
C LEU A 26 -9.58 -27.00 11.05
N ILE A 27 -9.17 -27.83 12.00
CA ILE A 27 -8.86 -29.25 11.75
C ILE A 27 -10.12 -29.98 11.21
N SER A 28 -11.31 -29.74 11.77
CA SER A 28 -12.54 -30.37 11.34
C SER A 28 -12.95 -29.95 9.91
N VAL A 29 -12.70 -28.69 9.54
CA VAL A 29 -12.90 -28.20 8.16
C VAL A 29 -11.94 -28.88 7.20
N PHE A 30 -10.66 -29.03 7.55
CA PHE A 30 -9.67 -29.73 6.73
C PHE A 30 -9.92 -31.24 6.63
N MET A 31 -10.41 -31.87 7.71
CA MET A 31 -10.68 -33.30 7.74
C MET A 31 -12.09 -33.69 7.28
N ASN A 32 -12.87 -32.77 6.75
CA ASN A 32 -14.21 -32.99 6.21
C ASN A 32 -15.26 -33.49 7.25
N ASN A 33 -15.12 -33.08 8.53
CA ASN A 33 -16.03 -33.43 9.60
C ASN A 33 -16.97 -32.26 9.94
N GLU A 34 -18.12 -32.21 9.24
CA GLU A 34 -19.09 -31.10 9.30
C GLU A 34 -19.74 -30.88 10.66
N GLU A 35 -20.05 -31.97 11.33
CA GLU A 35 -20.78 -31.91 12.57
C GLU A 35 -19.93 -31.31 13.71
N GLN A 36 -18.68 -31.71 13.77
CA GLN A 36 -17.72 -31.16 14.75
C GLN A 36 -17.37 -29.69 14.49
N GLY A 37 -17.36 -29.28 13.22
CA GLY A 37 -17.15 -27.89 12.83
C GLY A 37 -18.29 -26.97 13.28
N LYS A 38 -19.54 -27.41 13.15
CA LYS A 38 -20.72 -26.69 13.63
C LYS A 38 -20.75 -26.55 15.14
N ILE A 39 -20.52 -27.64 15.88
CA ILE A 39 -20.51 -27.62 17.35
C ILE A 39 -19.42 -26.66 17.86
N ASN A 40 -18.26 -26.66 17.24
CA ASN A 40 -17.18 -25.78 17.64
C ASN A 40 -17.46 -24.30 17.32
N SER A 41 -18.13 -23.99 16.18
CA SER A 41 -18.54 -22.64 15.86
C SER A 41 -19.64 -22.11 16.76
N GLU A 42 -20.64 -22.96 17.11
CA GLU A 42 -21.70 -22.62 18.04
C GLU A 42 -21.13 -22.36 19.46
N ASN A 43 -20.20 -23.19 19.94
CA ASN A 43 -19.52 -23.00 21.23
C ASN A 43 -18.73 -21.69 21.26
N ILE A 44 -18.07 -21.30 20.17
CA ILE A 44 -17.35 -20.02 20.08
C ILE A 44 -18.33 -18.84 20.16
N ILE A 45 -19.46 -18.93 19.47
CA ILE A 45 -20.50 -17.90 19.46
C ILE A 45 -21.19 -17.80 20.84
N GLU A 46 -21.49 -18.92 21.47
CA GLU A 46 -22.12 -18.98 22.78
C GLU A 46 -21.20 -18.45 23.88
N ASN A 47 -19.92 -18.82 23.86
CA ASN A 47 -18.89 -18.26 24.75
C ASN A 47 -18.68 -16.74 24.52
N ALA A 48 -18.73 -16.28 23.28
CA ALA A 48 -18.65 -14.85 22.98
C ALA A 48 -19.89 -14.08 23.46
N LYS A 49 -21.10 -14.68 23.37
CA LYS A 49 -22.34 -14.11 23.91
C LYS A 49 -22.38 -14.07 25.43
N ALA A 50 -21.95 -15.15 26.11
CA ALA A 50 -21.88 -15.22 27.56
C ALA A 50 -20.92 -14.16 28.11
N ASN A 51 -19.74 -14.03 27.49
CA ASN A 51 -18.77 -13.01 27.86
C ASN A 51 -19.26 -11.58 27.60
N ALA A 52 -20.01 -11.34 26.50
CA ALA A 52 -20.59 -10.05 26.21
C ALA A 52 -21.69 -9.67 27.22
N GLY A 53 -22.44 -10.65 27.76
CA GLY A 53 -23.46 -10.41 28.77
C GLY A 53 -22.89 -10.00 30.14
N GLU A 54 -21.77 -10.57 30.53
CA GLU A 54 -21.09 -10.30 31.80
C GLU A 54 -20.32 -8.95 31.81
N ILE A 55 -19.94 -8.47 30.63
CA ILE A 55 -19.09 -7.30 30.40
C ILE A 55 -19.89 -6.00 30.16
N LEU A 56 -21.24 -6.10 29.95
CA LEU A 56 -22.09 -4.92 29.73
C LEU A 56 -22.06 -3.89 30.87
N GLY A 57 -21.44 -4.18 31.98
CA GLY A 57 -21.24 -3.26 33.11
C GLY A 57 -19.89 -2.50 33.15
N ARG A 58 -18.92 -2.85 32.28
CA ARG A 58 -17.58 -2.22 32.27
C ARG A 58 -17.15 -1.84 30.85
N THR A 59 -17.04 -0.57 30.59
CA THR A 59 -16.67 0.02 29.28
C THR A 59 -15.32 -0.50 28.72
N SER A 60 -14.40 -0.90 29.57
CA SER A 60 -13.13 -1.53 29.17
C SER A 60 -13.29 -2.96 28.63
N GLY A 61 -14.33 -3.67 29.05
CA GLY A 61 -14.58 -5.04 28.68
C GLY A 61 -15.17 -5.19 27.26
N ILE A 62 -15.95 -4.22 26.78
CA ILE A 62 -16.52 -4.28 25.43
C ILE A 62 -15.39 -4.17 24.40
N LEU A 63 -14.44 -3.26 24.60
CA LEU A 63 -13.31 -3.09 23.69
C LEU A 63 -12.40 -4.33 23.67
N SER A 64 -12.15 -4.95 24.84
CA SER A 64 -11.35 -6.18 24.92
C SER A 64 -12.06 -7.38 24.31
N SER A 65 -13.39 -7.50 24.43
CA SER A 65 -14.15 -8.59 23.82
C SER A 65 -14.21 -8.44 22.29
N VAL A 66 -14.35 -7.21 21.78
CA VAL A 66 -14.29 -6.93 20.34
C VAL A 66 -12.90 -7.25 19.80
N VAL A 67 -11.84 -6.75 20.44
CA VAL A 67 -10.46 -7.04 20.06
C VAL A 67 -10.16 -8.53 20.12
N ASN A 68 -10.63 -9.21 21.18
CA ASN A 68 -10.44 -10.65 21.35
C ASN A 68 -11.26 -11.49 20.32
N SER A 69 -12.44 -11.05 19.94
CA SER A 69 -13.24 -11.67 18.87
C SER A 69 -12.55 -11.53 17.51
N PHE A 70 -11.95 -10.38 17.24
CA PHE A 70 -11.14 -10.19 16.03
C PHE A 70 -9.85 -11.02 16.07
N SER A 71 -9.16 -11.07 17.22
CA SER A 71 -7.91 -11.84 17.37
C SER A 71 -8.13 -13.36 17.39
N SER A 72 -9.30 -13.82 17.88
CA SER A 72 -9.65 -15.25 17.95
C SER A 72 -10.13 -15.83 16.62
N GLY A 73 -10.30 -15.00 15.59
CA GLY A 73 -10.77 -15.45 14.28
C GLY A 73 -12.27 -15.83 14.22
N ALA A 74 -13.04 -15.63 15.31
CA ALA A 74 -14.47 -15.94 15.35
C ALA A 74 -15.25 -15.25 14.21
N VAL A 75 -14.87 -14.01 13.89
CA VAL A 75 -15.44 -13.25 12.75
C VAL A 75 -15.15 -13.96 11.42
N VAL A 76 -13.96 -14.51 11.25
CA VAL A 76 -13.58 -15.24 10.03
C VAL A 76 -14.41 -16.51 9.90
N PHE A 77 -14.62 -17.26 10.98
CA PHE A 77 -15.47 -18.46 10.98
C PHE A 77 -16.93 -18.12 10.67
N MET A 78 -17.47 -17.07 11.27
CA MET A 78 -18.83 -16.60 10.99
C MET A 78 -19.00 -16.23 9.49
N ILE A 79 -18.03 -15.56 8.90
CA ILE A 79 -18.04 -15.23 7.47
C ILE A 79 -17.97 -16.52 6.62
N VAL A 80 -17.12 -17.47 7.00
CA VAL A 80 -17.00 -18.78 6.33
C VAL A 80 -18.31 -19.54 6.37
N ASP A 81 -18.96 -19.61 7.54
CA ASP A 81 -20.24 -20.30 7.71
C ASP A 81 -21.37 -19.65 6.89
N ILE A 82 -21.43 -18.32 6.87
CA ILE A 82 -22.39 -17.59 6.02
C ILE A 82 -22.17 -17.92 4.53
N ILE A 83 -20.94 -17.83 4.07
CA ILE A 83 -20.60 -18.12 2.66
C ILE A 83 -20.88 -19.60 2.35
N TYR A 84 -20.59 -20.51 3.26
CA TYR A 84 -20.88 -21.93 3.12
C TYR A 84 -22.40 -22.20 3.05
N GLY A 85 -23.18 -21.54 3.92
CA GLY A 85 -24.67 -21.63 3.88
C GLY A 85 -25.28 -21.16 2.56
N ILE A 86 -24.64 -20.16 1.92
CA ILE A 86 -25.09 -19.64 0.61
C ILE A 86 -24.65 -20.55 -0.55
N THR A 87 -23.43 -21.04 -0.52
CA THR A 87 -22.81 -21.75 -1.67
C THR A 87 -22.98 -23.26 -1.62
N GLY A 88 -23.24 -23.82 -0.44
CA GLY A 88 -23.35 -25.27 -0.22
C GLY A 88 -22.09 -26.08 -0.48
N SER A 89 -20.96 -25.40 -0.78
CA SER A 89 -19.69 -26.05 -1.17
C SER A 89 -18.49 -25.45 -0.45
N ARG A 90 -17.78 -26.28 0.30
CA ARG A 90 -16.52 -25.88 0.99
C ARG A 90 -15.41 -25.46 0.03
N HIS A 91 -15.33 -26.11 -1.11
CA HIS A 91 -14.31 -25.76 -2.12
C HIS A 91 -14.50 -24.33 -2.62
N VAL A 92 -15.76 -23.89 -2.82
CA VAL A 92 -16.06 -22.52 -3.23
C VAL A 92 -15.64 -21.52 -2.14
N VAL A 93 -15.91 -21.81 -0.88
CA VAL A 93 -15.51 -20.95 0.25
C VAL A 93 -13.99 -20.80 0.31
N VAL A 94 -13.24 -21.89 0.21
CA VAL A 94 -11.76 -21.87 0.23
C VAL A 94 -11.23 -21.07 -0.95
N ILE A 95 -11.77 -21.26 -2.15
CA ILE A 95 -11.36 -20.51 -3.34
C ILE A 95 -11.63 -19.02 -3.15
N LEU A 96 -12.79 -18.62 -2.63
CA LEU A 96 -13.11 -17.21 -2.38
C LEU A 96 -12.17 -16.59 -1.35
N LEU A 97 -11.86 -17.30 -0.27
CA LEU A 97 -10.88 -16.81 0.73
C LEU A 97 -9.48 -16.68 0.16
N LEU A 98 -9.05 -17.62 -0.68
CA LEU A 98 -7.77 -17.52 -1.39
C LEU A 98 -7.74 -16.31 -2.32
N ILE A 99 -8.80 -16.10 -3.10
CA ILE A 99 -8.91 -14.92 -3.98
C ILE A 99 -8.86 -13.63 -3.16
N LEU A 100 -9.62 -13.56 -2.06
CA LEU A 100 -9.63 -12.41 -1.17
C LEU A 100 -8.25 -12.16 -0.55
N SER A 101 -7.59 -13.19 -0.06
CA SER A 101 -6.25 -13.07 0.54
C SER A 101 -5.20 -12.61 -0.48
N LEU A 102 -5.25 -13.14 -1.69
CA LEU A 102 -4.40 -12.70 -2.80
C LEU A 102 -4.70 -11.24 -3.17
N PHE A 103 -5.97 -10.85 -3.23
CA PHE A 103 -6.36 -9.47 -3.51
C PHE A 103 -5.80 -8.51 -2.45
N VAL A 104 -5.99 -8.81 -1.17
CA VAL A 104 -5.45 -8.01 -0.05
C VAL A 104 -3.92 -7.95 -0.12
N TYR A 105 -3.24 -9.08 -0.37
CA TYR A 105 -1.80 -9.11 -0.54
C TYR A 105 -1.34 -8.19 -1.68
N PHE A 106 -1.99 -8.26 -2.85
CA PHE A 106 -1.64 -7.40 -3.99
C PHE A 106 -1.89 -5.92 -3.70
N VAL A 107 -2.99 -5.57 -3.01
CA VAL A 107 -3.28 -4.19 -2.62
C VAL A 107 -2.20 -3.65 -1.68
N ILE A 108 -1.84 -4.39 -0.63
CA ILE A 108 -0.80 -3.97 0.32
C ILE A 108 0.54 -3.83 -0.39
N ARG A 109 0.92 -4.81 -1.18
CA ARG A 109 2.18 -4.77 -1.95
C ARG A 109 2.23 -3.61 -2.94
N TYR A 110 1.11 -3.31 -3.59
CA TYR A 110 0.99 -2.16 -4.47
C TYR A 110 1.17 -0.84 -3.71
N MET A 111 0.50 -0.67 -2.57
CA MET A 111 0.61 0.51 -1.71
C MET A 111 2.06 0.76 -1.27
N ILE A 112 2.75 -0.29 -0.79
CA ILE A 112 4.15 -0.21 -0.37
C ILE A 112 5.04 0.18 -1.56
N LYS A 113 4.86 -0.44 -2.73
CA LYS A 113 5.63 -0.14 -3.94
C LYS A 113 5.46 1.32 -4.37
N MET A 114 4.24 1.84 -4.37
CA MET A 114 3.96 3.22 -4.80
C MET A 114 4.56 4.24 -3.83
N SER A 115 4.41 4.02 -2.52
CA SER A 115 5.06 4.85 -1.51
C SER A 115 6.58 4.85 -1.65
N TYR A 116 7.19 3.68 -1.86
CA TYR A 116 8.62 3.54 -2.09
C TYR A 116 9.10 4.32 -3.32
N ILE A 117 8.36 4.29 -4.43
CA ILE A 117 8.70 5.05 -5.63
C ILE A 117 8.79 6.55 -5.31
N VAL A 118 7.79 7.11 -4.63
CA VAL A 118 7.77 8.55 -4.31
C VAL A 118 8.86 8.92 -3.31
N ILE A 119 9.05 8.11 -2.27
CA ILE A 119 10.15 8.31 -1.30
C ILE A 119 11.50 8.31 -2.01
N SER A 120 11.74 7.35 -2.90
CA SER A 120 12.96 7.30 -3.69
C SER A 120 13.15 8.58 -4.51
N ARG A 121 12.13 9.06 -5.21
CA ARG A 121 12.20 10.33 -5.97
C ARG A 121 12.52 11.51 -5.06
N ARG A 122 11.86 11.56 -3.90
CA ARG A 122 12.11 12.61 -2.88
C ARG A 122 13.55 12.61 -2.40
N ILE A 123 14.12 11.47 -2.06
CA ILE A 123 15.51 11.35 -1.60
C ILE A 123 16.47 11.86 -2.67
N PHE A 124 16.26 11.53 -3.95
CA PHE A 124 17.11 12.03 -5.03
C PHE A 124 16.95 13.53 -5.26
N LEU A 125 15.75 14.10 -5.11
CA LEU A 125 15.54 15.55 -5.17
C LEU A 125 16.23 16.27 -4.01
N GLU A 126 16.14 15.76 -2.79
CA GLU A 126 16.79 16.34 -1.61
C GLU A 126 18.31 16.20 -1.66
N SER A 127 18.85 15.10 -2.22
CA SER A 127 20.30 14.91 -2.34
C SER A 127 21.01 15.96 -3.21
N ARG A 128 20.26 16.67 -4.05
CA ARG A 128 20.78 17.81 -4.81
C ARG A 128 20.93 19.08 -3.97
N THR A 129 20.10 19.24 -2.95
CA THR A 129 20.04 20.44 -2.11
C THR A 129 20.90 20.29 -0.86
N TYR A 130 20.94 19.08 -0.30
CA TYR A 130 21.64 18.80 0.96
C TYR A 130 22.86 17.90 0.75
N LYS A 131 23.98 18.22 1.41
CA LYS A 131 25.22 17.39 1.39
C LYS A 131 25.01 16.01 2.05
N LYS A 132 24.07 15.89 3.00
CA LYS A 132 23.74 14.65 3.68
C LYS A 132 22.22 14.50 3.78
N VAL A 133 21.69 13.44 3.22
CA VAL A 133 20.28 13.07 3.38
C VAL A 133 20.18 12.01 4.46
N GLY A 134 19.52 12.33 5.58
CA GLY A 134 19.39 11.43 6.72
C GLY A 134 18.44 10.25 6.41
N VAL A 135 18.71 9.08 7.00
CA VAL A 135 17.87 7.87 6.85
C VAL A 135 16.42 8.11 7.27
N GLY A 136 16.18 9.05 8.21
CA GLY A 136 14.82 9.43 8.63
C GLY A 136 13.92 9.96 7.50
N LYS A 137 14.49 10.35 6.36
CA LYS A 137 13.72 10.80 5.18
C LYS A 137 12.95 9.68 4.50
N PHE A 138 13.32 8.42 4.71
CA PHE A 138 12.51 7.28 4.28
C PHE A 138 11.11 7.26 4.93
N MET A 139 10.99 7.81 6.14
CA MET A 139 9.72 7.89 6.86
C MET A 139 8.93 9.18 6.56
N PHE A 140 9.38 10.00 5.60
CA PHE A 140 8.77 11.29 5.26
C PHE A 140 7.26 11.19 5.05
N LEU A 141 6.79 10.31 4.18
CA LEU A 141 5.37 10.16 3.88
C LEU A 141 4.53 9.68 5.08
N MET A 142 5.14 8.88 5.96
CA MET A 142 4.46 8.45 7.19
C MET A 142 4.38 9.60 8.20
N ARG A 143 5.45 10.39 8.32
CA ARG A 143 5.51 11.56 9.20
C ARG A 143 4.43 12.59 8.85
N ILE A 144 4.24 12.90 7.56
CA ILE A 144 3.20 13.82 7.09
C ILE A 144 1.81 13.18 6.95
N LYS A 145 1.66 11.88 7.29
CA LYS A 145 0.41 11.11 7.20
C LYS A 145 -0.24 11.10 5.80
N ARG A 146 0.55 11.26 4.73
CA ARG A 146 0.07 11.35 3.34
C ARG A 146 0.37 10.11 2.49
N TRP A 147 0.93 9.05 3.07
CA TRP A 147 1.33 7.85 2.33
C TRP A 147 0.17 7.19 1.55
N MET A 148 -1.04 7.18 2.13
CA MET A 148 -2.22 6.60 1.49
C MET A 148 -2.72 7.48 0.34
N HIS A 149 -2.70 8.82 0.52
CA HIS A 149 -3.04 9.76 -0.54
C HIS A 149 -2.08 9.66 -1.73
N VAL A 150 -0.80 9.62 -1.45
CA VAL A 150 0.26 9.46 -2.47
C VAL A 150 0.10 8.15 -3.26
N ALA A 151 -0.18 7.04 -2.57
CA ALA A 151 -0.44 5.76 -3.21
C ALA A 151 -1.71 5.82 -4.08
N TRP A 152 -2.76 6.52 -3.62
CA TRP A 152 -3.98 6.74 -4.39
C TRP A 152 -3.73 7.55 -5.67
N VAL A 153 -2.97 8.65 -5.59
CA VAL A 153 -2.60 9.46 -6.78
C VAL A 153 -1.89 8.62 -7.83
N LEU A 154 -0.92 7.79 -7.42
CA LEU A 154 -0.22 6.92 -8.33
C LEU A 154 -1.12 5.80 -8.88
N PHE A 155 -2.05 5.30 -8.08
CA PHE A 155 -3.05 4.33 -8.55
C PHE A 155 -3.92 4.93 -9.66
N VAL A 156 -4.46 6.13 -9.45
CA VAL A 156 -5.24 6.84 -10.46
C VAL A 156 -4.42 7.08 -11.73
N LYS A 157 -3.17 7.50 -11.59
CA LYS A 157 -2.23 7.64 -12.73
C LYS A 157 -2.06 6.33 -13.49
N ASP A 158 -1.89 5.19 -12.79
CA ASP A 158 -1.73 3.89 -13.44
C ASP A 158 -3.02 3.44 -14.14
N VAL A 159 -4.19 3.66 -13.53
CA VAL A 159 -5.50 3.42 -14.16
C VAL A 159 -5.64 4.22 -15.45
N PHE A 160 -5.34 5.53 -15.41
CA PHE A 160 -5.38 6.35 -16.63
C PHE A 160 -4.38 5.87 -17.69
N THR A 161 -3.20 5.44 -17.28
CA THR A 161 -2.20 4.89 -18.21
C THR A 161 -2.71 3.62 -18.89
N ILE A 162 -3.33 2.70 -18.11
CA ILE A 162 -3.92 1.45 -18.63
C ILE A 162 -5.08 1.76 -19.58
N LEU A 163 -6.00 2.66 -19.22
CA LEU A 163 -7.12 3.04 -20.07
C LEU A 163 -6.65 3.60 -21.43
N TRP A 164 -5.63 4.44 -21.43
CA TRP A 164 -5.05 4.95 -22.66
C TRP A 164 -4.26 3.90 -23.44
N SER A 165 -3.74 2.88 -22.77
CA SER A 165 -3.02 1.78 -23.43
C SER A 165 -3.94 0.88 -24.27
N LEU A 166 -5.26 0.97 -24.11
CA LEU A 166 -6.23 0.34 -24.99
C LEU A 166 -6.19 0.93 -26.42
N THR A 167 -5.66 2.14 -26.57
CA THR A 167 -5.42 2.77 -27.88
C THR A 167 -3.93 2.70 -28.20
N ILE A 168 -3.58 2.34 -29.45
CA ILE A 168 -2.18 2.22 -29.90
C ILE A 168 -1.41 3.52 -29.66
N ALA A 169 -1.96 4.66 -30.05
CA ALA A 169 -1.33 5.97 -29.84
C ALA A 169 -1.18 6.31 -28.33
N GLY A 170 -2.19 5.99 -27.53
CA GLY A 170 -2.16 6.21 -26.09
C GLY A 170 -1.10 5.37 -25.39
N ALA A 171 -0.91 4.11 -25.80
CA ALA A 171 0.09 3.22 -25.23
C ALA A 171 1.53 3.77 -25.36
N PHE A 172 1.83 4.45 -26.47
CA PHE A 172 3.14 5.05 -26.72
C PHE A 172 3.32 6.45 -26.12
N ILE A 173 2.28 7.29 -26.10
CA ILE A 173 2.40 8.71 -25.73
C ILE A 173 2.14 8.94 -24.24
N LYS A 174 1.16 8.25 -23.64
CA LYS A 174 0.69 8.56 -22.29
C LYS A 174 1.65 8.14 -21.17
N PRO A 175 2.37 7.02 -21.23
CA PRO A 175 3.38 6.71 -20.22
C PRO A 175 4.42 7.81 -20.04
N PHE A 176 4.87 8.43 -21.14
CA PHE A 176 5.80 9.56 -21.09
C PHE A 176 5.12 10.85 -20.60
N SER A 177 3.86 11.08 -20.94
CA SER A 177 3.10 12.24 -20.46
C SER A 177 2.91 12.24 -18.95
N TYR A 178 2.83 11.07 -18.31
CA TYR A 178 2.59 10.88 -16.88
C TYR A 178 3.86 10.52 -16.10
N GLN A 179 5.02 10.53 -16.76
CA GLN A 179 6.30 10.11 -16.18
C GLN A 179 6.74 10.99 -15.01
N LEU A 180 6.37 12.27 -15.01
CA LEU A 180 6.76 13.20 -13.96
C LEU A 180 5.86 13.17 -12.72
N VAL A 181 4.69 12.50 -12.77
CA VAL A 181 3.76 12.44 -11.63
C VAL A 181 4.43 12.01 -10.32
N PRO A 182 5.28 10.95 -10.27
CA PRO A 182 5.94 10.56 -9.03
C PRO A 182 6.89 11.64 -8.46
N TYR A 183 7.49 12.47 -9.32
CA TYR A 183 8.36 13.58 -8.90
C TYR A 183 7.53 14.77 -8.40
N ILE A 184 6.44 15.10 -9.08
CA ILE A 184 5.51 16.16 -8.69
C ILE A 184 4.94 15.87 -7.30
N ILE A 185 4.50 14.64 -7.05
CA ILE A 185 3.96 14.22 -5.75
C ILE A 185 5.08 14.08 -4.70
N ALA A 186 6.32 13.78 -5.10
CA ALA A 186 7.45 13.79 -4.18
C ALA A 186 7.79 15.22 -3.72
N GLU A 187 7.56 16.23 -4.55
CA GLU A 187 7.74 17.65 -4.21
C GLU A 187 6.54 18.21 -3.43
N ASN A 188 5.31 17.96 -3.90
CA ASN A 188 4.09 18.38 -3.21
C ASN A 188 3.12 17.19 -3.06
N PRO A 189 3.11 16.52 -1.89
CA PRO A 189 2.23 15.39 -1.61
C PRO A 189 0.75 15.74 -1.45
N ASP A 190 0.39 17.01 -1.40
CA ASP A 190 -0.99 17.47 -1.18
C ASP A 190 -1.79 17.61 -2.48
N LEU A 191 -1.12 17.55 -3.62
CA LEU A 191 -1.76 17.66 -4.93
C LEU A 191 -2.73 16.48 -5.17
N SER A 192 -3.88 16.81 -5.73
CA SER A 192 -4.84 15.81 -6.18
C SER A 192 -4.31 15.04 -7.39
N ALA A 193 -4.88 13.85 -7.64
CA ALA A 193 -4.46 13.00 -8.76
C ALA A 193 -4.62 13.70 -10.12
N THR A 194 -5.73 14.40 -10.32
CA THR A 194 -6.02 15.12 -11.57
C THR A 194 -5.09 16.31 -11.77
N GLU A 195 -4.76 17.05 -10.73
CA GLU A 195 -3.79 18.16 -10.78
C GLU A 195 -2.39 17.65 -11.12
N ALA A 196 -1.90 16.64 -10.42
CA ALA A 196 -0.58 16.06 -10.66
C ALA A 196 -0.45 15.49 -12.09
N ILE A 197 -1.48 14.79 -12.58
CA ILE A 197 -1.52 14.24 -13.95
C ILE A 197 -1.55 15.37 -15.00
N THR A 198 -2.36 16.40 -14.77
CA THR A 198 -2.48 17.53 -15.70
C THR A 198 -1.19 18.32 -15.74
N LEU A 199 -0.59 18.62 -14.60
CA LEU A 199 0.68 19.31 -14.51
C LEU A 199 1.80 18.50 -15.19
N SER A 200 1.91 17.20 -14.94
CA SER A 200 2.87 16.32 -15.60
C SER A 200 2.70 16.35 -17.14
N ARG A 201 1.45 16.30 -17.62
CA ARG A 201 1.15 16.35 -19.05
C ARG A 201 1.58 17.67 -19.68
N ASN A 202 1.33 18.79 -19.00
CA ASN A 202 1.69 20.12 -19.48
C ASN A 202 3.21 20.30 -19.50
N MET A 203 3.91 19.92 -18.42
CA MET A 203 5.37 19.97 -18.33
C MET A 203 6.06 19.09 -19.38
N MET A 204 5.49 17.91 -19.68
CA MET A 204 6.05 16.97 -20.68
C MET A 204 5.72 17.34 -22.12
N ASN A 205 5.00 18.43 -22.35
CA ASN A 205 4.72 18.88 -23.72
C ASN A 205 6.02 19.31 -24.40
N GLY A 206 6.29 18.79 -25.61
CA GLY A 206 7.56 19.00 -26.32
C GLY A 206 8.70 18.05 -25.90
N TYR A 207 8.65 17.43 -24.69
CA TYR A 207 9.75 16.59 -24.16
C TYR A 207 9.48 15.08 -24.24
N LYS A 208 8.29 14.65 -24.69
CA LYS A 208 7.90 13.22 -24.73
C LYS A 208 8.83 12.38 -25.59
N TRP A 209 9.20 12.90 -26.77
CA TRP A 209 10.11 12.20 -27.68
C TRP A 209 11.53 12.07 -27.09
N LYS A 210 12.04 13.13 -26.49
CA LYS A 210 13.34 13.09 -25.78
C LYS A 210 13.33 12.05 -24.67
N SER A 211 12.24 12.03 -23.88
CA SER A 211 12.09 11.05 -22.79
C SER A 211 12.00 9.61 -23.34
N PHE A 212 11.34 9.38 -24.47
CA PHE A 212 11.33 8.09 -25.15
C PHE A 212 12.75 7.65 -25.54
N CYS A 213 13.52 8.51 -26.20
CA CYS A 213 14.92 8.22 -26.57
C CYS A 213 15.79 7.90 -25.36
N TYR A 214 15.63 8.63 -24.25
CA TYR A 214 16.33 8.34 -22.99
C TYR A 214 15.94 6.98 -22.43
N ASN A 215 14.68 6.61 -22.43
CA ASN A 215 14.26 5.28 -21.97
C ASN A 215 14.85 4.16 -22.84
N ILE A 216 14.95 4.36 -24.16
CA ILE A 216 15.62 3.39 -25.06
C ILE A 216 17.09 3.23 -24.71
N SER A 217 17.81 4.30 -24.39
CA SER A 217 19.23 4.22 -24.03
C SER A 217 19.47 3.36 -22.77
N PHE A 218 18.46 3.21 -21.92
CA PHE A 218 18.53 2.33 -20.75
C PHE A 218 18.27 0.85 -21.06
N ILE A 219 17.94 0.47 -22.30
CA ILE A 219 17.71 -0.95 -22.68
C ILE A 219 18.97 -1.78 -22.46
N GLY A 220 20.15 -1.23 -22.78
CA GLY A 220 21.43 -1.92 -22.54
C GLY A 220 21.64 -2.29 -21.06
N TRP A 221 21.28 -1.38 -20.14
CA TRP A 221 21.28 -1.67 -18.69
C TRP A 221 20.28 -2.75 -18.31
N SER A 222 19.12 -2.82 -18.99
CA SER A 222 18.12 -3.88 -18.73
C SER A 222 18.63 -5.24 -19.14
N VAL A 223 19.34 -5.35 -20.27
CA VAL A 223 19.99 -6.60 -20.71
C VAL A 223 21.05 -7.01 -19.68
N LEU A 224 21.88 -6.09 -19.22
CA LEU A 224 22.90 -6.37 -18.21
C LEU A 224 22.28 -6.80 -16.86
N CYS A 225 21.16 -6.20 -16.47
CA CYS A 225 20.40 -6.64 -15.29
C CYS A 225 19.89 -8.07 -15.44
N PHE A 226 19.39 -8.45 -16.60
CA PHE A 226 18.92 -9.80 -16.87
C PHE A 226 20.07 -10.81 -16.78
N LEU A 227 21.23 -10.52 -17.38
CA LEU A 227 22.42 -11.39 -17.35
C LEU A 227 22.99 -11.57 -15.94
N THR A 228 22.81 -10.58 -15.05
CA THR A 228 23.34 -10.61 -13.68
C THR A 228 22.28 -10.98 -12.64
N PHE A 229 21.17 -11.61 -13.05
CA PHE A 229 20.05 -11.96 -12.17
C PHE A 229 19.56 -10.77 -11.32
N GLY A 230 19.63 -9.56 -11.86
CA GLY A 230 19.17 -8.33 -11.22
C GLY A 230 20.17 -7.62 -10.31
N LEU A 231 21.35 -8.18 -10.03
CA LEU A 231 22.35 -7.55 -9.14
C LEU A 231 22.78 -6.17 -9.64
N VAL A 232 23.11 -6.03 -10.91
CA VAL A 232 23.45 -4.74 -11.52
C VAL A 232 22.26 -3.77 -11.45
N GLY A 233 21.03 -4.29 -11.53
CA GLY A 233 19.82 -3.50 -11.40
C GLY A 233 19.72 -2.83 -10.03
N VAL A 234 19.94 -3.57 -8.96
CA VAL A 234 19.81 -3.07 -7.59
C VAL A 234 20.90 -2.06 -7.26
N PHE A 235 22.16 -2.34 -7.58
CA PHE A 235 23.29 -1.55 -7.12
C PHE A 235 23.66 -0.38 -8.06
N PHE A 236 23.40 -0.50 -9.36
CA PHE A 236 23.85 0.47 -10.34
C PHE A 236 22.74 1.02 -11.23
N ALA A 237 22.02 0.17 -11.97
CA ALA A 237 21.12 0.64 -13.02
C ALA A 237 19.92 1.42 -12.47
N ASN A 238 19.27 0.95 -11.39
CA ASN A 238 18.12 1.64 -10.80
C ASN A 238 18.49 2.97 -10.14
N PRO A 239 19.55 3.09 -9.30
CA PRO A 239 20.02 4.36 -8.78
C PRO A 239 20.41 5.34 -9.89
N TYR A 240 21.19 4.89 -10.86
CA TYR A 240 21.62 5.71 -11.98
C TYR A 240 20.45 6.23 -12.81
N ARG A 241 19.50 5.34 -13.17
CA ARG A 241 18.29 5.73 -13.88
C ARG A 241 17.45 6.74 -13.08
N THR A 242 17.34 6.53 -11.78
CA THR A 242 16.57 7.43 -10.91
C THR A 242 17.24 8.80 -10.84
N ALA A 243 18.56 8.87 -10.67
CA ALA A 243 19.32 10.11 -10.69
C ALA A 243 19.14 10.86 -12.02
N PHE A 244 19.32 10.16 -13.14
CA PHE A 244 19.16 10.74 -14.48
C PHE A 244 17.78 11.38 -14.69
N PHE A 245 16.70 10.65 -14.38
CA PHE A 245 15.34 11.18 -14.53
C PHE A 245 15.00 12.24 -13.49
N THR A 246 15.68 12.27 -12.35
CA THR A 246 15.58 13.39 -11.39
C THR A 246 16.17 14.67 -11.99
N GLU A 247 17.35 14.59 -12.62
CA GLU A 247 17.94 15.74 -13.32
C GLU A 247 17.02 16.22 -14.45
N MET A 248 16.50 15.31 -15.27
CA MET A 248 15.55 15.65 -16.32
C MET A 248 14.32 16.36 -15.77
N TYR A 249 13.76 15.90 -14.65
CA TYR A 249 12.62 16.54 -13.99
C TYR A 249 12.97 17.98 -13.57
N VAL A 250 14.10 18.17 -12.94
CA VAL A 250 14.53 19.51 -12.46
C VAL A 250 14.72 20.48 -13.61
N GLU A 251 15.30 20.05 -14.72
CA GLU A 251 15.47 20.90 -15.91
C GLU A 251 14.11 21.25 -16.53
N ILE A 252 13.22 20.28 -16.70
CA ILE A 252 11.86 20.52 -17.20
C ILE A 252 11.08 21.44 -16.25
N ARG A 253 11.25 21.29 -14.93
CA ARG A 253 10.61 22.15 -13.92
C ARG A 253 11.10 23.60 -14.03
N LYS A 254 12.40 23.83 -14.23
CA LYS A 254 12.95 25.18 -14.45
C LYS A 254 12.33 25.82 -15.68
N LEU A 255 12.31 25.10 -16.79
CA LEU A 255 11.69 25.59 -18.06
C LEU A 255 10.21 25.87 -17.87
N ALA A 256 9.47 24.98 -17.21
CA ALA A 256 8.05 25.15 -16.91
C ALA A 256 7.78 26.40 -16.05
N LYS A 257 8.67 26.73 -15.10
CA LYS A 257 8.60 27.99 -14.33
C LYS A 257 8.88 29.21 -15.19
N THR A 258 9.85 29.15 -16.08
CA THR A 258 10.16 30.26 -17.00
C THR A 258 9.03 30.51 -17.99
N GLU A 259 8.39 29.46 -18.47
CA GLU A 259 7.24 29.51 -19.39
C GLU A 259 5.91 29.81 -18.69
N ASN A 260 5.92 29.90 -17.37
CA ASN A 260 4.76 30.14 -16.51
C ASN A 260 3.60 29.16 -16.81
N ILE A 261 3.92 27.87 -16.88
CA ILE A 261 2.93 26.83 -17.16
C ILE A 261 1.87 26.81 -16.05
N LYS A 262 0.60 26.65 -16.42
CA LYS A 262 -0.53 26.61 -15.49
C LYS A 262 -0.28 25.62 -14.34
N ASP A 263 -0.53 26.06 -13.12
CA ASP A 263 -0.40 25.31 -11.86
C ASP A 263 1.05 24.99 -11.44
N ILE A 264 2.07 25.57 -12.11
CA ILE A 264 3.49 25.36 -11.75
C ILE A 264 3.82 25.92 -10.35
N ASP A 265 3.12 26.98 -9.94
CA ASP A 265 3.30 27.60 -8.62
C ASP A 265 2.97 26.69 -7.45
N LYS A 266 2.19 25.62 -7.68
CA LYS A 266 1.91 24.57 -6.70
C LYS A 266 3.14 23.72 -6.36
N LEU A 267 4.23 23.82 -7.17
CA LEU A 267 5.53 23.19 -6.92
C LEU A 267 6.48 24.14 -6.20
N ASN A 268 6.05 24.72 -5.07
CA ASN A 268 6.85 25.68 -4.30
C ASN A 268 7.66 25.05 -3.15
N ASP A 269 7.80 23.72 -3.16
CA ASP A 269 8.73 22.99 -2.30
C ASP A 269 8.61 23.30 -0.79
N ILE A 270 7.37 23.55 -0.33
CA ILE A 270 7.05 23.89 1.06
C ILE A 270 7.73 22.91 2.03
N TYR A 271 7.72 21.62 1.67
CA TYR A 271 8.34 20.57 2.50
C TYR A 271 9.87 20.45 2.39
N LEU A 272 10.50 21.05 1.38
CA LEU A 272 11.95 21.10 1.28
C LEU A 272 12.55 22.23 2.13
N TYR A 273 11.88 23.37 2.20
CA TYR A 273 12.37 24.56 2.91
C TYR A 273 12.06 24.52 4.41
N GLU A 274 10.93 24.00 4.85
CA GLU A 274 10.58 23.90 6.28
C GLU A 274 11.53 22.98 7.06
N MET A 275 12.12 21.98 6.41
CA MET A 275 13.07 21.05 7.06
C MET A 275 14.52 21.53 7.00
N ALA A 276 14.82 22.66 6.36
CA ALA A 276 16.13 23.29 6.37
C ALA A 276 16.35 24.20 7.60
N SER A 277 15.26 24.50 8.32
CA SER A 277 15.26 25.35 9.52
C SER A 277 15.35 24.57 10.84
N GLU A 278 15.29 23.23 10.80
CA GLU A 278 15.60 22.33 11.93
C GLU A 278 17.02 21.72 11.80
#